data_cbef3305f9f0fa71ffb358e778ac993b
#
_entry.id   cbef3305f9f0fa71ffb358e778ac993b
#
_cell.length_a   1.000
_cell.length_b   1.000
_cell.length_c   1.000
_cell.angle_alpha   90.00
_cell.angle_beta   90.00
_cell.angle_gamma   90.00
#
_symmetry.space_group_name_H-M   'P 1'
#
loop_
_entity.id
_entity.type
_entity.pdbx_description
1 polymer ?
#
loop_
_entity_poly.entity_id
_entity_poly.type
_entity_poly.pdbx_seq_one_letter_code
_entity_poly.pdbx_strand_id
1 'polypeptide(L)'
;MPSSPPPRQPSNLPSAPARPTWGHRAFAPRRGKLCSAISVALATVGCAPPGPDAPAQAVEALRQTMVLGAPLNIRLSVLRAGPADAPLLVLVHGTPGSAASWADYLLHPPAGVQVVALDRPGFGQSGPDGALPGLAEQAAAVVALLPTDGRPVVLLGHSLGGPVVARVAADHPGRITGLVLLAASLDPAQEQIHPLQRVGDWAPLRGLLPRAIRNANTELLVLKPELAALALQLPRIRARVVILHGTADDLVPVANVAFMQARLTGASCVMTTLLDGRNHFLPWNSAAELRQAVAQAFGPAMAASGAPTAVPAPC
;
A
#
# COMPACT_ATOMS: atom_id res chain seq x y z
N MET A 1 -4.78 -16.10 84.75
CA MET A 1 -3.77 -16.37 83.73
C MET A 1 -4.40 -17.23 82.62
N PRO A 2 -4.68 -16.75 81.44
CA PRO A 2 -5.18 -17.59 80.36
C PRO A 2 -4.04 -18.12 79.53
N SER A 3 -4.15 -19.40 79.21
CA SER A 3 -3.22 -20.26 78.48
C SER A 3 -3.11 -19.90 76.98
N SER A 4 -1.89 -19.88 76.48
CA SER A 4 -1.55 -19.66 75.07
C SER A 4 -2.02 -20.81 74.21
N PRO A 5 -2.47 -20.52 72.95
CA PRO A 5 -2.84 -21.55 71.99
C PRO A 5 -1.57 -22.16 71.27
N PRO A 6 -1.67 -23.42 70.76
CA PRO A 6 -0.56 -24.11 70.11
C PRO A 6 -0.24 -23.58 68.70
N PRO A 7 0.97 -23.85 68.18
CA PRO A 7 1.43 -23.36 66.87
C PRO A 7 0.71 -24.08 65.72
N ARG A 8 0.35 -23.30 64.69
CA ARG A 8 -0.24 -23.80 63.43
C ARG A 8 0.81 -24.52 62.58
N GLN A 9 0.45 -25.69 62.10
CA GLN A 9 1.20 -26.42 61.09
C GLN A 9 1.20 -25.68 59.73
N PRO A 10 2.28 -25.76 58.93
CA PRO A 10 2.34 -25.15 57.59
C PRO A 10 1.46 -25.92 56.61
N SER A 11 0.56 -25.21 55.92
CA SER A 11 -0.27 -25.73 54.86
C SER A 11 0.57 -26.05 53.62
N ASN A 12 0.39 -27.25 53.10
CA ASN A 12 0.93 -27.70 51.82
C ASN A 12 0.36 -26.83 50.66
N LEU A 13 1.20 -25.98 50.08
CA LEU A 13 0.93 -25.32 48.81
C LEU A 13 1.38 -26.25 47.67
N PRO A 14 0.58 -26.44 46.61
CA PRO A 14 1.00 -27.22 45.45
C PRO A 14 2.12 -26.49 44.71
N SER A 15 3.14 -27.28 44.32
CA SER A 15 4.30 -26.86 43.54
C SER A 15 3.89 -26.23 42.21
N ALA A 16 4.43 -25.04 41.91
CA ALA A 16 4.29 -24.37 40.63
C ALA A 16 4.87 -25.21 39.48
N PRO A 17 4.24 -25.22 38.29
CA PRO A 17 4.78 -25.93 37.13
C PRO A 17 6.09 -25.31 36.70
N ALA A 18 7.04 -26.18 36.32
CA ALA A 18 8.36 -25.83 35.83
C ALA A 18 8.28 -24.92 34.60
N ARG A 19 9.05 -23.82 34.61
CA ARG A 19 9.23 -22.94 33.44
C ARG A 19 9.95 -23.71 32.34
N PRO A 20 9.48 -23.63 31.07
CA PRO A 20 10.24 -24.18 29.96
C PRO A 20 11.55 -23.39 29.78
N THR A 21 12.67 -24.09 29.82
CA THR A 21 13.98 -23.56 29.47
C THR A 21 14.04 -23.33 27.97
N TRP A 22 13.94 -22.09 27.55
CA TRP A 22 14.24 -21.70 26.19
C TRP A 22 15.76 -21.77 25.99
N GLY A 23 16.23 -22.81 25.34
CA GLY A 23 17.60 -22.93 24.90
C GLY A 23 17.92 -21.78 23.96
N HIS A 24 18.90 -20.94 24.33
CA HIS A 24 19.53 -19.98 23.43
C HIS A 24 20.25 -20.74 22.32
N ARG A 25 19.52 -21.02 21.23
CA ARG A 25 20.17 -21.32 19.96
C ARG A 25 20.68 -20.00 19.41
N ALA A 26 22.00 -19.85 19.43
CA ALA A 26 22.70 -18.78 18.72
C ALA A 26 22.26 -18.85 17.24
N PHE A 27 21.55 -17.84 16.78
CA PHE A 27 21.29 -17.61 15.36
C PHE A 27 22.64 -17.26 14.71
N ALA A 28 23.27 -18.24 14.08
CA ALA A 28 24.30 -17.96 13.10
C ALA A 28 23.66 -17.13 11.98
N PRO A 29 24.30 -16.02 11.53
CA PRO A 29 23.77 -15.26 10.42
C PRO A 29 23.77 -16.17 9.18
N ARG A 30 22.58 -16.60 8.75
CA ARG A 30 22.42 -17.19 7.43
C ARG A 30 22.83 -16.07 6.45
N ARG A 31 23.92 -16.33 5.75
CA ARG A 31 24.32 -15.55 4.58
C ARG A 31 23.12 -15.47 3.66
N GLY A 32 22.42 -14.34 3.68
CA GLY A 32 21.30 -14.04 2.79
C GLY A 32 21.80 -14.21 1.37
N LYS A 33 21.12 -15.04 0.62
CA LYS A 33 21.28 -15.06 -0.85
C LYS A 33 20.89 -13.67 -1.29
N LEU A 34 21.85 -12.92 -1.85
CA LEU A 34 21.65 -11.68 -2.55
C LEU A 34 20.73 -12.00 -3.75
N CYS A 35 19.43 -11.96 -3.57
CA CYS A 35 18.51 -11.82 -4.67
C CYS A 35 18.61 -10.38 -5.13
N SER A 36 19.34 -10.18 -6.21
CA SER A 36 19.53 -8.88 -6.84
C SER A 36 18.17 -8.23 -7.11
N ALA A 37 17.93 -7.06 -6.52
CA ALA A 37 16.74 -6.23 -6.80
C ALA A 37 16.53 -5.99 -8.31
N ILE A 38 17.58 -6.09 -9.11
CA ILE A 38 17.51 -6.00 -10.58
C ILE A 38 16.93 -7.26 -11.23
N SER A 39 17.19 -8.46 -10.70
CA SER A 39 16.56 -9.67 -11.24
C SER A 39 15.04 -9.64 -11.04
N VAL A 40 14.56 -9.04 -9.96
CA VAL A 40 13.14 -8.86 -9.70
C VAL A 40 12.54 -7.78 -10.62
N ALA A 41 13.24 -6.66 -10.87
CA ALA A 41 12.77 -5.62 -11.77
C ALA A 41 12.67 -6.09 -13.24
N LEU A 42 13.58 -6.93 -13.71
CA LEU A 42 13.49 -7.52 -15.05
C LEU A 42 12.41 -8.61 -15.16
N ALA A 43 12.17 -9.37 -14.09
CA ALA A 43 11.12 -10.40 -14.08
C ALA A 43 9.71 -9.81 -14.04
N THR A 44 9.52 -8.56 -13.58
CA THR A 44 8.20 -7.94 -13.42
C THR A 44 7.72 -7.15 -14.65
N VAL A 45 8.55 -6.96 -15.68
CA VAL A 45 8.11 -6.26 -16.92
C VAL A 45 7.10 -7.07 -17.74
N GLY A 46 6.98 -8.35 -17.49
CA GLY A 46 6.06 -9.21 -18.23
C GLY A 46 5.05 -9.99 -17.42
N CYS A 47 5.06 -9.89 -16.09
CA CYS A 47 4.28 -10.81 -15.24
C CYS A 47 3.70 -10.16 -13.99
N ALA A 48 2.85 -9.13 -14.15
CA ALA A 48 1.60 -9.21 -13.41
C ALA A 48 0.75 -10.17 -14.26
N PRO A 49 0.45 -11.41 -13.81
CA PRO A 49 -0.52 -12.20 -14.54
C PRO A 49 -1.81 -11.38 -14.54
N PRO A 50 -2.49 -11.16 -15.68
CA PRO A 50 -3.88 -10.78 -15.64
C PRO A 50 -4.54 -11.78 -14.69
N GLY A 51 -5.44 -11.30 -13.81
CA GLY A 51 -6.27 -12.22 -13.06
C GLY A 51 -6.78 -13.26 -14.05
N PRO A 52 -6.80 -14.57 -13.69
CA PRO A 52 -6.88 -15.66 -14.64
C PRO A 52 -8.02 -15.56 -15.67
N ASP A 53 -8.98 -14.65 -15.49
CA ASP A 53 -10.20 -14.58 -16.29
C ASP A 53 -10.55 -13.18 -16.85
N ALA A 54 -9.69 -12.17 -16.73
CA ALA A 54 -10.03 -10.82 -17.21
C ALA A 54 -9.56 -10.59 -18.66
N PRO A 55 -10.50 -10.49 -19.65
CA PRO A 55 -10.09 -10.14 -21.02
C PRO A 55 -9.46 -8.76 -21.03
N ALA A 56 -8.23 -8.67 -21.47
CA ALA A 56 -7.48 -7.40 -21.55
C ALA A 56 -8.28 -6.31 -22.28
N GLN A 57 -9.07 -6.71 -23.30
CA GLN A 57 -9.96 -5.82 -24.06
C GLN A 57 -11.07 -5.21 -23.19
N ALA A 58 -11.68 -5.99 -22.27
CA ALA A 58 -12.73 -5.46 -21.40
C ALA A 58 -12.20 -4.43 -20.42
N VAL A 59 -10.98 -4.62 -19.91
CA VAL A 59 -10.30 -3.64 -19.06
C VAL A 59 -9.95 -2.38 -19.87
N GLU A 60 -9.42 -2.55 -21.08
CA GLU A 60 -9.03 -1.41 -21.93
C GLU A 60 -10.24 -0.57 -22.39
N ALA A 61 -11.42 -1.18 -22.54
CA ALA A 61 -12.66 -0.47 -22.84
C ALA A 61 -13.09 0.54 -21.74
N LEU A 62 -12.58 0.39 -20.53
CA LEU A 62 -12.83 1.31 -19.39
C LEU A 62 -11.88 2.53 -19.39
N ARG A 63 -10.97 2.61 -20.37
CA ARG A 63 -9.93 3.64 -20.42
C ARG A 63 -10.48 4.99 -20.82
N GLN A 64 -10.06 6.00 -20.08
CA GLN A 64 -10.30 7.41 -20.34
C GLN A 64 -8.97 8.17 -20.22
N THR A 65 -8.87 9.26 -20.96
CA THR A 65 -7.72 10.13 -20.92
C THR A 65 -8.17 11.55 -20.56
N MET A 66 -7.45 12.20 -19.67
CA MET A 66 -7.65 13.58 -19.31
C MET A 66 -6.34 14.36 -19.40
N VAL A 67 -6.43 15.67 -19.68
CA VAL A 67 -5.27 16.54 -19.67
C VAL A 67 -5.27 17.32 -18.36
N LEU A 68 -4.19 17.18 -17.61
CA LEU A 68 -3.94 17.98 -16.42
C LEU A 68 -3.14 19.21 -16.82
N GLY A 69 -3.64 20.38 -16.43
CA GLY A 69 -2.94 21.66 -16.60
C GLY A 69 -1.77 21.83 -15.64
N ALA A 70 -1.29 23.06 -15.50
CA ALA A 70 -0.23 23.39 -14.56
C ALA A 70 -0.59 22.95 -13.11
N PRO A 71 0.38 22.52 -12.32
CA PRO A 71 1.83 22.45 -12.62
C PRO A 71 2.26 21.20 -13.40
N LEU A 72 1.42 20.18 -13.53
CA LEU A 72 1.83 18.90 -14.12
C LEU A 72 1.97 18.93 -15.64
N ASN A 73 1.03 19.59 -16.34
CA ASN A 73 0.96 19.70 -17.81
C ASN A 73 1.12 18.34 -18.52
N ILE A 74 0.38 17.33 -18.08
CA ILE A 74 0.48 15.96 -18.59
C ILE A 74 -0.87 15.45 -19.07
N ARG A 75 -0.80 14.45 -19.95
CA ARG A 75 -1.91 13.53 -20.22
C ARG A 75 -1.94 12.45 -19.15
N LEU A 76 -3.05 12.33 -18.44
CA LEU A 76 -3.29 11.28 -17.45
C LEU A 76 -4.26 10.25 -18.02
N SER A 77 -3.88 9.00 -17.98
CA SER A 77 -4.70 7.85 -18.36
C SER A 77 -5.26 7.17 -17.12
N VAL A 78 -6.56 6.89 -17.13
CA VAL A 78 -7.30 6.24 -16.04
C VAL A 78 -8.22 5.17 -16.59
N LEU A 79 -8.51 4.17 -15.78
CA LEU A 79 -9.57 3.17 -16.00
C LEU A 79 -10.67 3.44 -14.99
N ARG A 80 -11.95 3.52 -15.45
CA ARG A 80 -13.09 3.83 -14.59
C ARG A 80 -14.18 2.77 -14.69
N ALA A 81 -14.72 2.38 -13.54
CA ALA A 81 -15.84 1.44 -13.44
C ALA A 81 -16.79 1.85 -12.31
N GLY A 82 -18.04 1.37 -12.38
CA GLY A 82 -19.08 1.68 -11.40
C GLY A 82 -19.78 3.02 -11.63
N PRO A 83 -20.80 3.36 -10.79
CA PRO A 83 -21.61 4.57 -10.95
C PRO A 83 -20.81 5.84 -10.69
N ALA A 84 -21.02 6.88 -11.52
CA ALA A 84 -20.22 8.12 -11.48
C ALA A 84 -20.35 8.91 -10.16
N ASP A 85 -21.54 8.87 -9.53
CA ASP A 85 -21.86 9.66 -8.34
C ASP A 85 -21.71 8.86 -7.02
N ALA A 86 -21.21 7.63 -7.11
CA ALA A 86 -21.01 6.76 -5.96
C ALA A 86 -19.76 7.17 -5.14
N PRO A 87 -19.62 6.71 -3.88
CA PRO A 87 -18.38 6.78 -3.14
C PRO A 87 -17.19 6.31 -3.99
N LEU A 88 -16.07 7.03 -3.91
CA LEU A 88 -14.94 6.85 -4.81
C LEU A 88 -13.84 5.99 -4.18
N LEU A 89 -13.40 4.97 -4.92
CA LEU A 89 -12.19 4.21 -4.65
C LEU A 89 -11.14 4.53 -5.72
N VAL A 90 -10.01 5.14 -5.32
CA VAL A 90 -8.87 5.37 -6.22
C VAL A 90 -7.78 4.35 -5.94
N LEU A 91 -7.36 3.64 -6.98
CA LEU A 91 -6.35 2.58 -6.94
C LEU A 91 -5.04 3.06 -7.57
N VAL A 92 -3.95 3.02 -6.79
CA VAL A 92 -2.63 3.52 -7.18
C VAL A 92 -1.63 2.37 -7.18
N HIS A 93 -1.09 2.05 -8.36
CA HIS A 93 -0.15 0.95 -8.54
C HIS A 93 1.25 1.25 -8.00
N GLY A 94 2.05 0.21 -7.78
CA GLY A 94 3.46 0.27 -7.39
C GLY A 94 4.40 0.63 -8.54
N THR A 95 5.68 0.28 -8.42
CA THR A 95 6.68 0.55 -9.44
C THR A 95 7.52 -0.71 -9.77
N PRO A 96 7.67 -1.05 -11.07
CA PRO A 96 6.85 -0.60 -12.19
C PRO A 96 5.41 -1.11 -12.10
N GLY A 97 4.46 -0.43 -12.75
CA GLY A 97 3.07 -0.86 -12.77
C GLY A 97 2.21 -0.08 -13.76
N SER A 98 0.90 -0.37 -13.76
CA SER A 98 -0.12 0.33 -14.53
C SER A 98 -1.51 0.18 -13.91
N ALA A 99 -2.47 0.96 -14.38
CA ALA A 99 -3.87 0.85 -13.98
C ALA A 99 -4.46 -0.57 -14.22
N ALA A 100 -3.97 -1.27 -15.24
CA ALA A 100 -4.41 -2.63 -15.55
C ALA A 100 -4.08 -3.67 -14.46
N SER A 101 -3.15 -3.36 -13.55
CA SER A 101 -2.87 -4.19 -12.36
C SER A 101 -4.12 -4.39 -11.48
N TRP A 102 -5.14 -3.56 -11.63
CA TRP A 102 -6.38 -3.56 -10.87
C TRP A 102 -7.56 -4.14 -11.64
N ALA A 103 -7.29 -4.98 -12.66
CA ALA A 103 -8.30 -5.54 -13.56
C ALA A 103 -9.47 -6.20 -12.81
N ASP A 104 -9.23 -6.98 -11.76
CA ASP A 104 -10.28 -7.61 -10.96
C ASP A 104 -11.24 -6.59 -10.32
N TYR A 105 -10.71 -5.51 -9.76
CA TYR A 105 -11.52 -4.44 -9.19
C TYR A 105 -12.31 -3.65 -10.23
N LEU A 106 -11.76 -3.49 -11.42
CA LEU A 106 -12.38 -2.74 -12.52
C LEU A 106 -13.50 -3.53 -13.17
N LEU A 107 -13.32 -4.85 -13.32
CA LEU A 107 -14.35 -5.73 -13.92
C LEU A 107 -15.40 -6.16 -12.90
N HIS A 108 -15.06 -6.19 -11.61
CA HIS A 108 -15.96 -6.55 -10.52
C HIS A 108 -15.91 -5.47 -9.43
N PRO A 109 -16.36 -4.24 -9.73
CA PRO A 109 -16.33 -3.16 -8.73
C PRO A 109 -17.23 -3.50 -7.53
N PRO A 110 -16.88 -3.07 -6.31
CA PRO A 110 -17.77 -3.19 -5.17
C PRO A 110 -19.12 -2.51 -5.47
N ALA A 111 -20.21 -3.12 -5.05
CA ALA A 111 -21.56 -2.58 -5.29
C ALA A 111 -21.68 -1.15 -4.72
N GLY A 112 -22.20 -0.22 -5.51
CA GLY A 112 -22.39 1.17 -5.11
C GLY A 112 -21.08 1.95 -4.92
N VAL A 113 -19.96 1.51 -5.55
CA VAL A 113 -18.67 2.21 -5.50
C VAL A 113 -18.19 2.54 -6.91
N GLN A 114 -17.76 3.77 -7.12
CA GLN A 114 -16.98 4.13 -8.30
C GLN A 114 -15.52 3.73 -8.08
N VAL A 115 -14.95 2.97 -9.00
CA VAL A 115 -13.53 2.59 -8.98
C VAL A 115 -12.78 3.35 -10.06
N VAL A 116 -11.68 3.97 -9.69
CA VAL A 116 -10.77 4.66 -10.61
C VAL A 116 -9.36 4.15 -10.37
N ALA A 117 -8.75 3.51 -11.37
CA ALA A 117 -7.34 3.17 -11.36
C ALA A 117 -6.59 4.07 -12.32
N LEU A 118 -5.49 4.70 -11.88
CA LEU A 118 -4.71 5.55 -12.77
C LEU A 118 -3.42 4.85 -13.20
N ASP A 119 -3.00 5.13 -14.43
CA ASP A 119 -1.60 4.99 -14.79
C ASP A 119 -0.85 6.16 -14.17
N ARG A 120 0.03 5.91 -13.18
CA ARG A 120 0.77 7.01 -12.53
C ARG A 120 1.60 7.78 -13.55
N PRO A 121 1.86 9.10 -13.34
CA PRO A 121 2.74 9.87 -14.20
C PRO A 121 4.05 9.14 -14.53
N GLY A 122 4.37 9.03 -15.82
CA GLY A 122 5.54 8.28 -16.30
C GLY A 122 5.30 6.78 -16.57
N PHE A 123 4.10 6.25 -16.29
CA PHE A 123 3.78 4.82 -16.46
C PHE A 123 2.53 4.60 -17.34
N GLY A 124 2.36 3.35 -17.77
CA GLY A 124 1.22 2.94 -18.59
C GLY A 124 1.05 3.86 -19.80
N GLN A 125 -0.15 4.41 -19.97
CA GLN A 125 -0.46 5.36 -21.04
C GLN A 125 -0.45 6.82 -20.58
N SER A 126 -0.05 7.12 -19.34
CA SER A 126 0.13 8.47 -18.84
C SER A 126 1.46 9.08 -19.30
N GLY A 127 1.46 10.40 -19.55
CA GLY A 127 2.66 11.18 -19.72
C GLY A 127 3.35 11.50 -18.36
N PRO A 128 4.52 12.11 -18.44
CA PRO A 128 5.41 12.25 -19.60
C PRO A 128 6.09 10.91 -19.95
N ASP A 129 6.92 10.91 -20.99
CA ASP A 129 7.76 9.73 -21.32
C ASP A 129 8.78 9.44 -20.20
N GLY A 130 9.37 10.48 -19.64
CA GLY A 130 10.26 10.39 -18.49
C GLY A 130 9.53 10.18 -17.15
N ALA A 131 10.26 9.84 -16.10
CA ALA A 131 9.73 9.77 -14.74
C ALA A 131 9.36 11.14 -14.19
N LEU A 132 8.33 11.20 -13.35
CA LEU A 132 8.09 12.25 -12.37
C LEU A 132 8.28 11.61 -10.98
N PRO A 133 9.51 11.57 -10.45
CA PRO A 133 9.84 10.72 -9.32
C PRO A 133 9.42 11.30 -7.96
N GLY A 134 9.07 12.59 -7.88
CA GLY A 134 8.68 13.23 -6.64
C GLY A 134 7.28 12.79 -6.18
N LEU A 135 7.13 12.50 -4.89
CA LEU A 135 5.83 12.11 -4.34
C LEU A 135 4.79 13.23 -4.45
N ALA A 136 5.22 14.49 -4.49
CA ALA A 136 4.31 15.63 -4.64
C ALA A 136 3.62 15.64 -6.01
N GLU A 137 4.37 15.44 -7.09
CA GLU A 137 3.83 15.40 -8.45
C GLU A 137 2.94 14.17 -8.66
N GLN A 138 3.36 13.02 -8.13
CA GLN A 138 2.56 11.79 -8.16
C GLN A 138 1.24 11.98 -7.39
N ALA A 139 1.28 12.60 -6.21
CA ALA A 139 0.10 12.93 -5.41
C ALA A 139 -0.83 13.92 -6.12
N ALA A 140 -0.29 14.95 -6.78
CA ALA A 140 -1.07 15.92 -7.52
C ALA A 140 -1.92 15.28 -8.64
N ALA A 141 -1.40 14.25 -9.31
CA ALA A 141 -2.16 13.48 -10.30
C ALA A 141 -3.35 12.73 -9.66
N VAL A 142 -3.18 12.20 -8.45
CA VAL A 142 -4.28 11.56 -7.69
C VAL A 142 -5.29 12.60 -7.23
N VAL A 143 -4.85 13.75 -6.73
CA VAL A 143 -5.72 14.85 -6.27
C VAL A 143 -6.64 15.35 -7.40
N ALA A 144 -6.16 15.36 -8.64
CA ALA A 144 -6.95 15.76 -9.81
C ALA A 144 -8.15 14.80 -10.09
N LEU A 145 -8.16 13.61 -9.50
CA LEU A 145 -9.25 12.64 -9.62
C LEU A 145 -10.30 12.78 -8.50
N LEU A 146 -9.99 13.54 -7.45
CA LEU A 146 -10.85 13.62 -6.27
C LEU A 146 -12.09 14.48 -6.55
N PRO A 147 -13.29 14.01 -6.15
CA PRO A 147 -14.53 14.78 -6.29
C PRO A 147 -14.52 16.04 -5.40
N THR A 148 -15.32 17.01 -5.77
CA THR A 148 -15.52 18.25 -4.99
C THR A 148 -16.89 18.31 -4.30
N ASP A 149 -17.72 17.28 -4.46
CA ASP A 149 -19.09 17.18 -3.94
C ASP A 149 -19.20 16.64 -2.51
N GLY A 150 -18.06 16.31 -1.87
CA GLY A 150 -18.01 15.82 -0.50
C GLY A 150 -18.34 14.34 -0.31
N ARG A 151 -18.56 13.58 -1.40
CA ARG A 151 -18.77 12.13 -1.28
C ARG A 151 -17.55 11.42 -0.70
N PRO A 152 -17.74 10.24 -0.05
CA PRO A 152 -16.66 9.49 0.56
C PRO A 152 -15.59 9.09 -0.46
N VAL A 153 -14.33 9.24 -0.07
CA VAL A 153 -13.16 8.85 -0.89
C VAL A 153 -12.27 7.90 -0.11
N VAL A 154 -12.00 6.76 -0.70
CA VAL A 154 -10.96 5.82 -0.23
C VAL A 154 -9.83 5.78 -1.25
N LEU A 155 -8.61 5.92 -0.76
CA LEU A 155 -7.40 5.74 -1.55
C LEU A 155 -6.77 4.39 -1.20
N LEU A 156 -6.36 3.63 -2.21
CA LEU A 156 -5.60 2.40 -2.03
C LEU A 156 -4.29 2.51 -2.81
N GLY A 157 -3.17 2.33 -2.11
CA GLY A 157 -1.84 2.33 -2.72
C GLY A 157 -1.09 1.05 -2.44
N HIS A 158 -0.61 0.41 -3.51
CA HIS A 158 0.24 -0.77 -3.44
C HIS A 158 1.71 -0.40 -3.57
N SER A 159 2.58 -0.98 -2.74
CA SER A 159 4.03 -0.78 -2.84
C SER A 159 4.38 0.72 -2.81
N LEU A 160 5.11 1.25 -3.81
CA LEU A 160 5.39 2.69 -3.98
C LEU A 160 4.10 3.53 -4.18
N GLY A 161 2.98 2.95 -4.61
CA GLY A 161 1.69 3.63 -4.59
C GLY A 161 1.22 4.00 -3.17
N GLY A 162 1.70 3.27 -2.15
CA GLY A 162 1.42 3.56 -0.73
C GLY A 162 1.85 4.95 -0.28
N PRO A 163 3.12 5.33 -0.42
CA PRO A 163 3.57 6.70 -0.12
C PRO A 163 2.88 7.78 -0.96
N VAL A 164 2.51 7.50 -2.21
CA VAL A 164 1.74 8.45 -3.03
C VAL A 164 0.38 8.75 -2.38
N VAL A 165 -0.40 7.71 -2.04
CA VAL A 165 -1.72 7.92 -1.40
C VAL A 165 -1.60 8.47 0.03
N ALA A 166 -0.55 8.11 0.77
CA ALA A 166 -0.26 8.67 2.08
C ALA A 166 0.05 10.17 1.99
N ARG A 167 0.79 10.59 0.95
CA ARG A 167 1.05 12.01 0.67
C ARG A 167 -0.24 12.77 0.40
N VAL A 168 -1.13 12.25 -0.43
CA VAL A 168 -2.45 12.85 -0.67
C VAL A 168 -3.23 13.01 0.63
N ALA A 169 -3.30 11.95 1.44
CA ALA A 169 -4.06 11.96 2.69
C ALA A 169 -3.47 12.94 3.73
N ALA A 170 -2.14 13.12 3.75
CA ALA A 170 -1.46 14.06 4.63
C ALA A 170 -1.66 15.53 4.19
N ASP A 171 -1.64 15.79 2.87
CA ASP A 171 -1.83 17.14 2.32
C ASP A 171 -3.30 17.56 2.31
N HIS A 172 -4.24 16.60 2.26
CA HIS A 172 -5.68 16.85 2.17
C HIS A 172 -6.48 16.09 3.24
N PRO A 173 -6.21 16.28 4.55
CA PRO A 173 -6.74 15.44 5.62
C PRO A 173 -8.27 15.44 5.74
N GLY A 174 -8.94 16.48 5.23
CA GLY A 174 -10.41 16.59 5.23
C GLY A 174 -11.10 15.98 4.01
N ARG A 175 -10.35 15.54 2.99
CA ARG A 175 -10.92 15.03 1.73
C ARG A 175 -10.91 13.49 1.63
N ILE A 176 -10.18 12.82 2.49
CA ILE A 176 -9.97 11.36 2.42
C ILE A 176 -10.67 10.71 3.60
N THR A 177 -11.67 9.87 3.30
CA THR A 177 -12.42 9.10 4.29
C THR A 177 -11.62 7.90 4.80
N GLY A 178 -10.97 7.19 3.86
CA GLY A 178 -10.21 5.99 4.17
C GLY A 178 -8.94 5.84 3.32
N LEU A 179 -7.97 5.12 3.87
CA LEU A 179 -6.67 4.86 3.26
C LEU A 179 -6.31 3.40 3.43
N VAL A 180 -6.03 2.69 2.34
CA VAL A 180 -5.51 1.33 2.35
C VAL A 180 -4.05 1.35 1.92
N LEU A 181 -3.17 0.93 2.82
CA LEU A 181 -1.73 0.79 2.61
C LEU A 181 -1.41 -0.70 2.38
N LEU A 182 -1.32 -1.09 1.11
CA LEU A 182 -1.16 -2.46 0.67
C LEU A 182 0.32 -2.76 0.36
N ALA A 183 0.98 -3.60 1.17
CA ALA A 183 2.42 -3.89 1.03
C ALA A 183 3.24 -2.61 0.78
N ALA A 184 2.91 -1.54 1.52
CA ALA A 184 3.36 -0.18 1.24
C ALA A 184 4.77 0.09 1.78
N SER A 185 5.62 0.72 0.96
CA SER A 185 6.97 1.16 1.32
C SER A 185 6.91 2.57 1.91
N LEU A 186 6.90 2.72 3.24
CA LEU A 186 6.84 4.02 3.91
C LEU A 186 8.04 4.31 4.83
N ASP A 187 8.77 3.28 5.28
CA ASP A 187 9.90 3.47 6.18
C ASP A 187 11.18 3.81 5.40
N PRO A 188 11.70 5.05 5.50
CA PRO A 188 12.94 5.42 4.81
C PRO A 188 14.17 4.59 5.28
N ALA A 189 14.11 3.97 6.46
CA ALA A 189 15.21 3.13 6.95
C ALA A 189 15.30 1.79 6.20
N GLN A 190 14.19 1.32 5.62
CA GLN A 190 14.13 0.08 4.85
C GLN A 190 14.57 0.29 3.40
N GLU A 191 14.63 1.53 2.91
CA GLU A 191 15.01 1.82 1.53
C GLU A 191 16.52 1.76 1.33
N GLN A 192 16.96 0.88 0.43
CA GLN A 192 18.35 0.71 0.06
C GLN A 192 18.51 0.80 -1.45
N ILE A 193 19.40 1.71 -1.89
CA ILE A 193 19.76 1.82 -3.30
C ILE A 193 20.74 0.69 -3.64
N HIS A 194 20.30 -0.25 -4.47
CA HIS A 194 21.19 -1.29 -4.96
C HIS A 194 22.21 -0.71 -5.96
N PRO A 195 23.51 -1.11 -5.92
CA PRO A 195 24.54 -0.57 -6.82
C PRO A 195 24.17 -0.63 -8.30
N LEU A 196 23.50 -1.68 -8.75
CA LEU A 196 23.05 -1.84 -10.13
C LEU A 196 21.97 -0.82 -10.56
N GLN A 197 21.23 -0.21 -9.63
CA GLN A 197 20.30 0.89 -9.94
C GLN A 197 21.04 2.12 -10.45
N ARG A 198 22.22 2.42 -9.87
CA ARG A 198 23.10 3.49 -10.35
C ARG A 198 23.70 3.19 -11.71
N VAL A 199 24.04 1.92 -11.97
CA VAL A 199 24.51 1.48 -13.30
C VAL A 199 23.39 1.59 -14.33
N GLY A 200 22.15 1.21 -13.98
CA GLY A 200 20.98 1.35 -14.86
C GLY A 200 20.59 2.80 -15.16
N ASP A 201 21.02 3.76 -14.33
CA ASP A 201 20.82 5.19 -14.57
C ASP A 201 21.92 5.83 -15.43
N TRP A 202 23.02 5.13 -15.68
CA TRP A 202 24.09 5.60 -16.55
C TRP A 202 23.61 5.80 -17.99
N ALA A 203 23.84 6.98 -18.55
CA ALA A 203 23.21 7.46 -19.79
C ALA A 203 23.22 6.47 -20.98
N PRO A 204 24.32 5.74 -21.29
CA PRO A 204 24.31 4.76 -22.39
C PRO A 204 23.38 3.57 -22.14
N LEU A 205 23.27 3.08 -20.89
CA LEU A 205 22.44 1.93 -20.55
C LEU A 205 20.99 2.33 -20.35
N ARG A 206 20.74 3.50 -19.76
CA ARG A 206 19.39 4.02 -19.50
C ARG A 206 18.53 4.10 -20.76
N GLY A 207 19.12 4.49 -21.90
CA GLY A 207 18.43 4.56 -23.19
C GLY A 207 18.00 3.20 -23.74
N LEU A 208 18.63 2.12 -23.32
CA LEU A 208 18.32 0.74 -23.73
C LEU A 208 17.22 0.09 -22.87
N LEU A 209 16.93 0.65 -21.70
CA LEU A 209 15.91 0.10 -20.81
C LEU A 209 14.50 0.42 -21.31
N PRO A 210 13.56 -0.52 -21.21
CA PRO A 210 12.13 -0.23 -21.40
C PRO A 210 11.70 0.94 -20.53
N ARG A 211 10.78 1.79 -21.03
CA ARG A 211 10.30 3.01 -20.35
C ARG A 211 9.91 2.75 -18.90
N ALA A 212 9.12 1.70 -18.63
CA ALA A 212 8.65 1.39 -17.30
C ALA A 212 9.80 1.08 -16.32
N ILE A 213 10.83 0.36 -16.77
CA ILE A 213 12.01 0.02 -15.98
C ILE A 213 12.88 1.24 -15.73
N ARG A 214 13.12 2.03 -16.77
CA ARG A 214 13.88 3.28 -16.67
C ARG A 214 13.25 4.23 -15.65
N ASN A 215 11.93 4.43 -15.73
CA ASN A 215 11.20 5.32 -14.86
C ASN A 215 11.09 4.77 -13.42
N ALA A 216 10.88 3.46 -13.26
CA ALA A 216 10.91 2.81 -11.95
C ALA A 216 12.27 2.98 -11.26
N ASN A 217 13.37 2.79 -12.02
CA ASN A 217 14.72 2.99 -11.47
C ASN A 217 14.92 4.43 -11.00
N THR A 218 14.45 5.42 -11.78
CA THR A 218 14.55 6.84 -11.41
C THR A 218 13.75 7.14 -10.12
N GLU A 219 12.53 6.59 -9.96
CA GLU A 219 11.74 6.73 -8.73
C GLU A 219 12.47 6.15 -7.51
N LEU A 220 12.98 4.92 -7.62
CA LEU A 220 13.67 4.24 -6.52
C LEU A 220 14.95 4.95 -6.07
N LEU A 221 15.67 5.61 -6.98
CA LEU A 221 16.88 6.36 -6.65
C LEU A 221 16.63 7.57 -5.75
N VAL A 222 15.43 8.17 -5.81
CA VAL A 222 15.06 9.34 -4.99
C VAL A 222 14.08 9.00 -3.87
N LEU A 223 13.61 7.76 -3.78
CA LEU A 223 12.53 7.38 -2.87
C LEU A 223 12.88 7.62 -1.40
N LYS A 224 14.08 7.27 -0.98
CA LYS A 224 14.50 7.40 0.43
C LYS A 224 14.37 8.82 0.99
N PRO A 225 14.91 9.88 0.37
CA PRO A 225 14.70 11.26 0.83
C PRO A 225 13.23 11.70 0.74
N GLU A 226 12.47 11.26 -0.26
CA GLU A 226 11.03 11.52 -0.38
C GLU A 226 10.25 10.93 0.81
N LEU A 227 10.56 9.66 1.19
CA LEU A 227 9.96 9.02 2.36
C LEU A 227 10.35 9.70 3.67
N ALA A 228 11.60 10.16 3.80
CA ALA A 228 12.03 10.89 4.99
C ALA A 228 11.25 12.21 5.15
N ALA A 229 10.99 12.92 4.05
CA ALA A 229 10.16 14.12 4.06
C ALA A 229 8.68 13.80 4.37
N LEU A 230 8.13 12.74 3.77
CA LEU A 230 6.77 12.28 4.01
C LEU A 230 6.56 11.83 5.47
N ALA A 231 7.55 11.18 6.08
CA ALA A 231 7.48 10.69 7.46
C ALA A 231 7.11 11.78 8.48
N LEU A 232 7.50 13.03 8.22
CA LEU A 232 7.15 14.20 9.05
C LEU A 232 5.69 14.62 8.88
N GLN A 233 5.03 14.20 7.81
CA GLN A 233 3.67 14.58 7.46
C GLN A 233 2.64 13.49 7.81
N LEU A 234 3.06 12.24 8.00
CA LEU A 234 2.15 11.13 8.31
C LEU A 234 1.23 11.40 9.52
N PRO A 235 1.67 12.11 10.60
CA PRO A 235 0.77 12.48 11.71
C PRO A 235 -0.39 13.41 11.32
N ARG A 236 -0.38 14.01 10.14
CA ARG A 236 -1.48 14.87 9.64
C ARG A 236 -2.64 14.08 9.05
N ILE A 237 -2.44 12.80 8.73
CA ILE A 237 -3.49 11.92 8.18
C ILE A 237 -4.61 11.78 9.20
N ARG A 238 -5.87 12.01 8.76
CA ARG A 238 -7.10 11.93 9.58
C ARG A 238 -8.02 10.79 9.16
N ALA A 239 -7.76 10.20 8.00
CA ALA A 239 -8.52 9.09 7.45
C ALA A 239 -8.51 7.85 8.37
N ARG A 240 -9.47 6.94 8.18
CA ARG A 240 -9.36 5.56 8.66
C ARG A 240 -8.28 4.87 7.84
N VAL A 241 -7.29 4.25 8.49
CA VAL A 241 -6.19 3.58 7.79
C VAL A 241 -6.28 2.07 7.98
N VAL A 242 -6.17 1.34 6.88
CA VAL A 242 -6.03 -0.12 6.89
C VAL A 242 -4.68 -0.47 6.30
N ILE A 243 -3.85 -1.15 7.08
CA ILE A 243 -2.56 -1.67 6.65
C ILE A 243 -2.74 -3.16 6.37
N LEU A 244 -2.45 -3.58 5.14
CA LEU A 244 -2.48 -4.98 4.73
C LEU A 244 -1.10 -5.35 4.18
N HIS A 245 -0.42 -6.34 4.82
CA HIS A 245 0.97 -6.67 4.50
C HIS A 245 1.23 -8.17 4.60
N GLY A 246 2.04 -8.71 3.68
CA GLY A 246 2.46 -10.12 3.71
C GLY A 246 3.67 -10.33 4.61
N THR A 247 3.67 -11.40 5.42
CA THR A 247 4.81 -11.69 6.31
C THR A 247 6.05 -12.21 5.57
N ALA A 248 5.88 -12.71 4.33
CA ALA A 248 6.95 -13.17 3.46
C ALA A 248 7.24 -12.19 2.31
N ASP A 249 7.01 -10.88 2.53
CA ASP A 249 7.33 -9.84 1.56
C ASP A 249 8.83 -9.54 1.57
N ASP A 250 9.52 -10.00 0.52
CA ASP A 250 10.96 -9.82 0.35
C ASP A 250 11.32 -8.51 -0.39
N LEU A 251 10.33 -7.81 -0.95
CA LEU A 251 10.53 -6.54 -1.67
C LEU A 251 10.33 -5.33 -0.76
N VAL A 252 9.26 -5.33 0.02
CA VAL A 252 8.96 -4.33 1.03
C VAL A 252 8.89 -5.04 2.38
N PRO A 253 9.95 -4.97 3.20
CA PRO A 253 10.01 -5.70 4.45
C PRO A 253 8.83 -5.37 5.38
N VAL A 254 8.30 -6.39 6.07
CA VAL A 254 7.18 -6.27 7.01
C VAL A 254 7.46 -5.26 8.14
N ALA A 255 8.73 -4.90 8.39
CA ALA A 255 9.13 -3.85 9.31
C ALA A 255 8.50 -2.48 8.98
N ASN A 256 8.11 -2.23 7.72
CA ASN A 256 7.33 -1.05 7.34
C ASN A 256 6.03 -0.91 8.15
N VAL A 257 5.42 -2.02 8.57
CA VAL A 257 4.17 -2.00 9.34
C VAL A 257 4.35 -1.32 10.68
N ALA A 258 5.40 -1.68 11.43
CA ALA A 258 5.68 -1.06 12.72
C ALA A 258 5.97 0.46 12.58
N PHE A 259 6.68 0.86 11.53
CA PHE A 259 6.90 2.27 11.21
C PHE A 259 5.58 3.00 10.93
N MET A 260 4.71 2.44 10.08
CA MET A 260 3.41 3.02 9.78
C MET A 260 2.55 3.20 11.04
N GLN A 261 2.45 2.17 11.88
CA GLN A 261 1.71 2.24 13.14
C GLN A 261 2.23 3.34 14.06
N ALA A 262 3.55 3.49 14.17
CA ALA A 262 4.18 4.51 15.00
C ALA A 262 3.98 5.94 14.48
N ARG A 263 3.79 6.13 13.17
CA ARG A 263 3.71 7.45 12.53
C ARG A 263 2.30 7.93 12.23
N LEU A 264 1.33 7.05 12.13
CA LEU A 264 -0.06 7.39 11.78
C LEU A 264 -0.88 7.87 13.00
N THR A 265 -0.27 8.67 13.85
CA THR A 265 -0.82 9.11 15.15
C THR A 265 -2.04 10.03 15.03
N GLY A 266 -2.26 10.65 13.88
CA GLY A 266 -3.42 11.51 13.62
C GLY A 266 -4.60 10.80 12.99
N ALA A 267 -4.42 9.56 12.53
CA ALA A 267 -5.48 8.78 11.89
C ALA A 267 -6.66 8.55 12.85
N SER A 268 -7.89 8.64 12.31
CA SER A 268 -9.08 8.39 13.14
C SER A 268 -9.15 6.95 13.63
N CYS A 269 -8.49 6.04 12.93
CA CYS A 269 -8.38 4.62 13.24
C CYS A 269 -7.26 4.00 12.42
N VAL A 270 -6.49 3.07 13.00
CA VAL A 270 -5.48 2.27 12.29
C VAL A 270 -5.74 0.79 12.54
N MET A 271 -6.12 0.08 11.50
CA MET A 271 -6.28 -1.37 11.50
C MET A 271 -5.13 -2.02 10.75
N THR A 272 -4.62 -3.13 11.26
CA THR A 272 -3.51 -3.86 10.62
C THR A 272 -3.88 -5.32 10.46
N THR A 273 -3.67 -5.84 9.26
CA THR A 273 -3.80 -7.27 8.95
C THR A 273 -2.48 -7.76 8.35
N LEU A 274 -1.83 -8.68 9.03
CA LEU A 274 -0.68 -9.41 8.50
C LEU A 274 -1.15 -10.73 7.91
N LEU A 275 -0.78 -10.97 6.65
CA LEU A 275 -1.12 -12.18 5.93
C LEU A 275 0.07 -13.14 5.98
N ASP A 276 -0.08 -14.20 6.77
CA ASP A 276 1.00 -15.16 7.00
C ASP A 276 1.41 -15.87 5.71
N GLY A 277 2.73 -15.95 5.47
CA GLY A 277 3.32 -16.57 4.29
C GLY A 277 3.02 -15.88 2.96
N ARG A 278 2.26 -14.76 2.92
CA ARG A 278 2.01 -14.03 1.68
C ARG A 278 3.21 -13.13 1.34
N ASN A 279 3.50 -13.05 0.04
CA ASN A 279 4.55 -12.21 -0.52
C ASN A 279 4.01 -10.81 -0.94
N HIS A 280 4.83 -10.04 -1.64
CA HIS A 280 4.52 -8.67 -2.10
C HIS A 280 3.30 -8.55 -3.02
N PHE A 281 2.92 -9.61 -3.72
CA PHE A 281 1.94 -9.58 -4.80
C PHE A 281 0.48 -9.73 -4.31
N LEU A 282 0.13 -9.04 -3.23
CA LEU A 282 -1.18 -9.09 -2.59
C LEU A 282 -2.36 -8.72 -3.51
N PRO A 283 -2.24 -7.77 -4.47
CA PRO A 283 -3.34 -7.48 -5.41
C PRO A 283 -3.84 -8.70 -6.17
N TRP A 284 -2.97 -9.70 -6.39
CA TRP A 284 -3.25 -10.88 -7.21
C TRP A 284 -3.46 -12.16 -6.41
N ASN A 285 -2.97 -12.23 -5.18
CA ASN A 285 -3.01 -13.45 -4.38
C ASN A 285 -3.83 -13.34 -3.09
N SER A 286 -4.44 -12.18 -2.81
CA SER A 286 -5.19 -11.90 -1.58
C SER A 286 -6.41 -11.02 -1.85
N ALA A 287 -7.17 -11.34 -2.91
CA ALA A 287 -8.29 -10.50 -3.37
C ALA A 287 -9.41 -10.37 -2.33
N ALA A 288 -9.72 -11.43 -1.57
CA ALA A 288 -10.77 -11.41 -0.54
C ALA A 288 -10.38 -10.48 0.63
N GLU A 289 -9.16 -10.61 1.13
CA GLU A 289 -8.63 -9.79 2.22
C GLU A 289 -8.52 -8.32 1.80
N LEU A 290 -8.15 -8.09 0.54
CA LEU A 290 -8.09 -6.74 -0.02
C LEU A 290 -9.48 -6.10 -0.12
N ARG A 291 -10.51 -6.85 -0.56
CA ARG A 291 -11.90 -6.36 -0.59
C ARG A 291 -12.40 -6.03 0.81
N GLN A 292 -12.05 -6.85 1.80
CA GLN A 292 -12.36 -6.58 3.20
C GLN A 292 -11.67 -5.31 3.70
N ALA A 293 -10.39 -5.12 3.39
CA ALA A 293 -9.63 -3.92 3.76
C ALA A 293 -10.24 -2.65 3.16
N VAL A 294 -10.69 -2.69 1.90
CA VAL A 294 -11.39 -1.57 1.25
C VAL A 294 -12.71 -1.26 1.96
N ALA A 295 -13.51 -2.28 2.28
CA ALA A 295 -14.77 -2.10 3.01
C ALA A 295 -14.52 -1.48 4.42
N GLN A 296 -13.50 -1.94 5.13
CA GLN A 296 -13.08 -1.38 6.42
C GLN A 296 -12.64 0.09 6.30
N ALA A 297 -11.93 0.45 5.22
CA ALA A 297 -11.49 1.82 4.98
C ALA A 297 -12.65 2.78 4.71
N PHE A 298 -13.69 2.35 4.00
CA PHE A 298 -14.93 3.12 3.86
C PHE A 298 -15.68 3.25 5.19
N GLY A 299 -15.62 2.22 6.04
CA GLY A 299 -16.31 2.20 7.32
C GLY A 299 -17.83 2.45 7.20
N PRO A 300 -18.45 3.23 8.13
CA PRO A 300 -19.89 3.51 8.11
C PRO A 300 -20.39 4.23 6.84
N ALA A 301 -19.50 4.87 6.07
CA ALA A 301 -19.87 5.55 4.82
C ALA A 301 -20.44 4.58 3.76
N MET A 302 -20.04 3.30 3.78
CA MET A 302 -20.63 2.26 2.91
C MET A 302 -22.03 1.85 3.36
N ALA A 303 -22.32 1.82 4.65
CA ALA A 303 -23.63 1.45 5.16
C ALA A 303 -24.72 2.43 4.73
N ALA A 304 -24.37 3.70 4.58
CA ALA A 304 -25.28 4.76 4.11
C ALA A 304 -25.65 4.63 2.61
N SER A 305 -24.85 3.91 1.82
CA SER A 305 -25.08 3.71 0.37
C SER A 305 -25.91 2.46 0.03
N GLY A 306 -26.42 1.72 1.02
CA GLY A 306 -27.29 0.55 0.81
C GLY A 306 -26.54 -0.72 0.37
N ALA A 307 -25.21 -0.73 0.36
CA ALA A 307 -24.43 -1.94 0.08
C ALA A 307 -24.45 -2.88 1.29
N PRO A 308 -24.58 -4.21 1.11
CA PRO A 308 -24.55 -5.16 2.20
C PRO A 308 -23.15 -5.16 2.82
N THR A 309 -23.01 -4.55 4.00
CA THR A 309 -21.77 -4.54 4.76
C THR A 309 -21.89 -5.47 5.96
N ALA A 310 -20.95 -6.42 6.07
CA ALA A 310 -20.59 -6.92 7.39
C ALA A 310 -20.07 -5.69 8.17
N VAL A 311 -20.72 -5.35 9.28
CA VAL A 311 -20.39 -4.19 10.12
C VAL A 311 -18.91 -4.25 10.47
N PRO A 312 -18.09 -3.24 10.09
CA PRO A 312 -16.70 -3.22 10.52
C PRO A 312 -16.67 -3.08 12.05
N ALA A 313 -15.82 -3.89 12.69
CA ALA A 313 -15.58 -3.78 14.12
C ALA A 313 -15.20 -2.32 14.47
N PRO A 314 -15.65 -1.81 15.61
CA PRO A 314 -15.21 -0.50 16.09
C PRO A 314 -13.69 -0.52 16.25
N CYS A 315 -13.04 0.56 15.86
CA CYS A 315 -11.66 0.81 16.26
C CYS A 315 -11.54 1.08 17.75
#